data_546f303e23e84f165b869f9c77cd6ac2
#
_entry.id   546f303e23e84f165b869f9c77cd6ac2
#
_cell.length_a   1.000
_cell.length_b   1.000
_cell.length_c   1.000
_cell.angle_alpha   90.00
_cell.angle_beta   90.00
_cell.angle_gamma   90.00
#
_symmetry.space_group_name_H-M   'P 1'
#
loop_
_entity.id
_entity.type
_entity.pdbx_description
1 polymer ?
#
loop_
_entity_poly.entity_id
_entity_poly.type
_entity_poly.pdbx_seq_one_letter_code
_entity_poly.pdbx_strand_id
1 'polypeptide(L)'
;MDPSDAHLGHAQFGDTPDSGDAKTSSRVPLPEGTLPVGIGLLIAGVTSYLFLKVAKVALGSDEAVQPIASLWIATFALAPGFFLPLEQELARTLAHRRAIGQGGQPVVARVRTLGIGLAGIVTLAALAASPLIVSGYFDGDWVLMLALILAFSAYAPAHLSRGIASGNGRFRAYAIVMGADGAVRIVLCAALAILGVKTVGLYGFVVALSPLPGVLYVRARGALRTEPGPESTWAEVTPNLGWLLLGSVFAAALVNAGPLAATLLADGSVGQKRLVTRFTYGVLLARIPLFLFQAVQAALLPRLSRLAARNEIAEFRSGFMRLMKLVLLVGVVGTAGAFLLGPLVIEKFYDAELSRKTMAMLALGSALYMVALAIAQAVIALRGHALVALGWGIGAVTFVVVTWLSSDELFRRVELGLVASSITALITFALALRSRLRSGDLPSGQSVMEAINNMPLET
;
A
#
# COMPACT_ATOMS: atom_id res chain seq x y z
N MET A 1 -29.78 40.38 64.63
CA MET A 1 -29.58 41.82 64.42
C MET A 1 -29.19 41.97 62.95
N ASP A 2 -30.21 42.29 62.19
CA ASP A 2 -30.19 42.95 60.87
C ASP A 2 -29.77 44.39 61.05
N PRO A 3 -29.53 45.31 60.12
CA PRO A 3 -29.59 45.19 58.64
C PRO A 3 -28.53 46.03 57.87
N SER A 4 -28.62 45.87 56.52
CA SER A 4 -28.53 46.89 55.46
C SER A 4 -27.28 47.81 55.36
N ASP A 5 -26.71 47.93 54.21
CA ASP A 5 -26.97 49.02 53.29
C ASP A 5 -26.33 48.80 51.88
N ALA A 6 -27.15 49.15 50.94
CA ALA A 6 -26.87 49.22 49.52
C ALA A 6 -26.04 50.44 49.13
N HIS A 7 -25.21 50.38 48.12
CA HIS A 7 -24.93 51.52 47.25
C HIS A 7 -24.78 51.09 45.78
N LEU A 8 -25.71 51.53 44.99
CA LEU A 8 -25.75 51.67 43.55
C LEU A 8 -24.69 52.65 43.06
N GLY A 9 -23.95 52.29 42.07
CA GLY A 9 -23.01 53.15 41.34
C GLY A 9 -23.08 52.89 39.83
N HIS A 10 -23.48 53.90 39.13
CA HIS A 10 -23.89 54.07 37.74
C HIS A 10 -22.92 53.56 36.68
N ALA A 11 -23.55 53.18 35.61
CA ALA A 11 -23.02 52.89 34.25
C ALA A 11 -22.22 54.08 33.69
N GLN A 12 -21.14 53.74 32.95
CA GLN A 12 -20.66 54.54 31.84
C GLN A 12 -20.47 53.66 30.63
N PHE A 13 -21.21 54.00 29.59
CA PHE A 13 -21.01 53.59 28.22
C PHE A 13 -19.73 54.19 27.68
N GLY A 14 -18.91 53.42 27.00
CA GLY A 14 -17.73 53.95 26.33
C GLY A 14 -17.05 52.88 25.47
N ASP A 15 -17.23 53.03 24.16
CA ASP A 15 -16.38 52.59 23.07
C ASP A 15 -16.22 51.11 22.73
N THR A 16 -16.88 50.75 21.65
CA THR A 16 -16.60 49.62 20.77
C THR A 16 -15.23 49.79 20.14
N PRO A 17 -14.32 48.79 20.22
CA PRO A 17 -13.22 48.69 19.30
C PRO A 17 -13.66 47.88 18.07
N ASP A 18 -13.41 48.51 16.98
CA ASP A 18 -13.35 48.09 15.60
C ASP A 18 -13.16 46.57 15.35
N SER A 19 -14.10 45.98 14.65
CA SER A 19 -14.04 44.62 14.17
C SER A 19 -13.09 44.55 12.98
N GLY A 20 -11.80 44.53 13.25
CA GLY A 20 -10.77 44.15 12.28
C GLY A 20 -10.91 42.66 11.93
N ASP A 21 -11.37 42.40 10.73
CA ASP A 21 -11.41 41.10 10.06
C ASP A 21 -10.04 40.38 10.12
N ALA A 22 -9.76 39.69 11.20
CA ALA A 22 -8.74 38.68 11.23
C ALA A 22 -9.34 37.40 10.64
N LYS A 23 -9.32 37.27 9.32
CA LYS A 23 -9.40 35.98 8.63
C LYS A 23 -8.22 35.11 9.09
N THR A 24 -8.33 34.55 10.29
CA THR A 24 -7.52 33.39 10.68
C THR A 24 -7.93 32.24 9.78
N SER A 25 -7.18 32.06 8.70
CA SER A 25 -7.22 30.82 7.94
C SER A 25 -6.92 29.69 8.93
N SER A 26 -7.96 29.01 9.40
CA SER A 26 -7.85 27.81 10.22
C SER A 26 -7.19 26.73 9.35
N ARG A 27 -5.87 26.73 9.31
CA ARG A 27 -5.11 25.59 8.80
C ARG A 27 -5.46 24.43 9.73
N VAL A 28 -6.32 23.54 9.27
CA VAL A 28 -6.59 22.28 9.97
C VAL A 28 -5.22 21.61 10.15
N PRO A 29 -4.74 21.44 11.39
CA PRO A 29 -3.43 20.84 11.61
C PRO A 29 -3.42 19.44 10.98
N LEU A 30 -2.35 19.15 10.22
CA LEU A 30 -2.15 17.82 9.63
C LEU A 30 -2.15 16.79 10.78
N PRO A 31 -2.79 15.62 10.60
CA PRO A 31 -2.74 14.55 11.59
C PRO A 31 -1.31 14.23 12.00
N GLU A 32 -1.11 13.92 13.27
CA GLU A 32 0.20 13.53 13.80
C GLU A 32 0.82 12.43 12.94
N GLY A 33 2.09 12.60 12.56
CA GLY A 33 2.83 11.62 11.77
C GLY A 33 2.69 11.75 10.24
N THR A 34 1.78 12.58 9.71
CA THR A 34 1.62 12.74 8.25
C THR A 34 2.92 13.17 7.56
N LEU A 35 3.64 14.12 8.14
CA LEU A 35 4.88 14.63 7.54
C LEU A 35 6.03 13.60 7.56
N PRO A 36 6.39 12.96 8.70
CA PRO A 36 7.42 11.92 8.70
C PRO A 36 7.10 10.76 7.76
N VAL A 37 5.87 10.25 7.79
CA VAL A 37 5.43 9.14 6.92
C VAL A 37 5.47 9.55 5.45
N GLY A 38 5.01 10.77 5.12
CA GLY A 38 5.07 11.32 3.77
C GLY A 38 6.50 11.42 3.24
N ILE A 39 7.45 11.87 4.07
CA ILE A 39 8.88 11.91 3.72
C ILE A 39 9.42 10.49 3.48
N GLY A 40 9.10 9.53 4.36
CA GLY A 40 9.51 8.13 4.17
C GLY A 40 9.00 7.53 2.86
N LEU A 41 7.73 7.77 2.54
CA LEU A 41 7.10 7.34 1.27
C LEU A 41 7.75 8.01 0.05
N LEU A 42 8.06 9.31 0.14
CA LEU A 42 8.72 10.06 -0.93
C LEU A 42 10.12 9.48 -1.20
N ILE A 43 10.91 9.24 -0.15
CA ILE A 43 12.23 8.61 -0.27
C ILE A 43 12.08 7.23 -0.92
N ALA A 44 11.20 6.38 -0.41
CA ALA A 44 10.97 5.04 -0.96
C ALA A 44 10.51 5.09 -2.43
N GLY A 45 9.64 6.03 -2.80
CA GLY A 45 9.19 6.24 -4.17
C GLY A 45 10.33 6.67 -5.10
N VAL A 46 11.00 7.78 -4.79
CA VAL A 46 12.09 8.32 -5.63
C VAL A 46 13.22 7.30 -5.81
N THR A 47 13.63 6.64 -4.72
CA THR A 47 14.71 5.64 -4.78
C THR A 47 14.34 4.40 -5.59
N SER A 48 13.05 4.07 -5.70
CA SER A 48 12.58 2.97 -6.56
C SER A 48 12.83 3.26 -8.05
N TYR A 49 12.62 4.51 -8.49
CA TYR A 49 12.94 4.92 -9.86
C TYR A 49 14.44 4.95 -10.12
N LEU A 50 15.20 5.52 -9.19
CA LEU A 50 16.65 5.63 -9.29
C LEU A 50 17.34 4.26 -9.28
N PHE A 51 16.84 3.31 -8.49
CA PHE A 51 17.39 1.96 -8.41
C PHE A 51 17.45 1.28 -9.78
N LEU A 52 16.34 1.24 -10.53
CA LEU A 52 16.32 0.62 -11.85
C LEU A 52 17.20 1.36 -12.86
N LYS A 53 17.28 2.70 -12.75
CA LYS A 53 18.19 3.49 -13.62
C LYS A 53 19.66 3.15 -13.34
N VAL A 54 20.07 3.09 -12.06
CA VAL A 54 21.44 2.74 -11.68
C VAL A 54 21.76 1.30 -12.08
N ALA A 55 20.84 0.35 -11.86
CA ALA A 55 21.01 -1.02 -12.28
C ALA A 55 21.19 -1.13 -13.80
N LYS A 56 20.43 -0.37 -14.60
CA LYS A 56 20.59 -0.33 -16.08
C LYS A 56 21.98 0.16 -16.49
N VAL A 57 22.44 1.27 -15.89
CA VAL A 57 23.77 1.81 -16.20
C VAL A 57 24.87 0.81 -15.82
N ALA A 58 24.73 0.15 -14.65
CA ALA A 58 25.71 -0.81 -14.16
C ALA A 58 25.80 -2.08 -15.01
N LEU A 59 24.66 -2.63 -15.41
CA LEU A 59 24.57 -3.90 -16.15
C LEU A 59 24.66 -3.71 -17.67
N GLY A 60 24.47 -2.49 -18.17
CA GLY A 60 24.72 -2.08 -19.54
C GLY A 60 23.58 -2.30 -20.53
N SER A 61 22.51 -3.04 -20.17
CA SER A 61 21.38 -3.24 -21.08
C SER A 61 20.05 -3.49 -20.37
N ASP A 62 18.93 -3.30 -21.07
CA ASP A 62 17.59 -3.58 -20.55
C ASP A 62 17.38 -5.07 -20.27
N GLU A 63 17.98 -5.94 -21.09
CA GLU A 63 17.90 -7.39 -20.93
C GLU A 63 18.56 -7.87 -19.64
N ALA A 64 19.72 -7.28 -19.31
CA ALA A 64 20.46 -7.63 -18.10
C ALA A 64 19.76 -7.13 -16.83
N VAL A 65 18.95 -6.07 -16.93
CA VAL A 65 18.15 -5.53 -15.81
C VAL A 65 16.86 -6.32 -15.58
N GLN A 66 16.31 -6.96 -16.60
CA GLN A 66 15.01 -7.62 -16.56
C GLN A 66 14.87 -8.59 -15.37
N PRO A 67 15.83 -9.50 -15.06
CA PRO A 67 15.67 -10.43 -13.95
C PRO A 67 15.59 -9.72 -12.59
N ILE A 68 16.34 -8.62 -12.41
CA ILE A 68 16.31 -7.82 -11.17
C ILE A 68 15.00 -7.05 -11.07
N ALA A 69 14.52 -6.49 -12.17
CA ALA A 69 13.22 -5.81 -12.21
C ALA A 69 12.08 -6.79 -11.89
N SER A 70 12.15 -8.02 -12.38
CA SER A 70 11.20 -9.09 -12.07
C SER A 70 11.24 -9.46 -10.58
N LEU A 71 12.42 -9.67 -9.99
CA LEU A 71 12.57 -9.93 -8.55
C LEU A 71 12.00 -8.77 -7.71
N TRP A 72 12.33 -7.53 -8.10
CA TRP A 72 11.86 -6.35 -7.40
C TRP A 72 10.32 -6.27 -7.43
N ILE A 73 9.69 -6.49 -8.59
CA ILE A 73 8.24 -6.49 -8.74
C ILE A 73 7.61 -7.63 -7.94
N ALA A 74 8.14 -8.86 -8.02
CA ALA A 74 7.64 -9.98 -7.23
C ALA A 74 7.70 -9.69 -5.72
N THR A 75 8.82 -9.11 -5.24
CA THR A 75 8.98 -8.73 -3.84
C THR A 75 7.95 -7.68 -3.43
N PHE A 76 7.78 -6.61 -4.22
CA PHE A 76 6.84 -5.52 -3.92
C PHE A 76 5.37 -5.90 -4.19
N ALA A 77 5.11 -6.96 -4.94
CA ALA A 77 3.76 -7.52 -5.08
C ALA A 77 3.41 -8.41 -3.87
N LEU A 78 4.29 -9.32 -3.53
CA LEU A 78 3.98 -10.41 -2.61
C LEU A 78 4.22 -10.03 -1.14
N ALA A 79 5.32 -9.33 -0.81
CA ALA A 79 5.61 -9.01 0.58
C ALA A 79 4.55 -8.10 1.23
N PRO A 80 4.09 -6.99 0.63
CA PRO A 80 2.97 -6.23 1.17
C PRO A 80 1.66 -7.05 1.17
N GLY A 81 1.42 -7.86 0.14
CA GLY A 81 0.25 -8.73 0.07
C GLY A 81 0.10 -9.60 1.32
N PHE A 82 1.20 -10.20 1.75
CA PHE A 82 1.20 -11.09 2.91
C PHE A 82 1.32 -10.36 4.26
N PHE A 83 2.19 -9.35 4.37
CA PHE A 83 2.58 -8.81 5.67
C PHE A 83 1.91 -7.47 6.04
N LEU A 84 1.34 -6.73 5.09
CA LEU A 84 0.63 -5.47 5.37
C LEU A 84 -0.60 -5.66 6.28
N PRO A 85 -1.43 -6.73 6.14
CA PRO A 85 -2.53 -6.96 7.07
C PRO A 85 -2.08 -7.14 8.53
N LEU A 86 -0.95 -7.82 8.74
CA LEU A 86 -0.37 -7.95 10.09
C LEU A 86 0.12 -6.61 10.63
N GLU A 87 0.75 -5.78 9.79
CA GLU A 87 1.15 -4.41 10.13
C GLU A 87 -0.05 -3.57 10.58
N GLN A 88 -1.13 -3.60 9.78
CA GLN A 88 -2.33 -2.80 10.03
C GLN A 88 -3.06 -3.25 11.28
N GLU A 89 -3.21 -4.57 11.48
CA GLU A 89 -3.89 -5.12 12.65
C GLU A 89 -3.09 -4.87 13.93
N LEU A 90 -1.77 -5.03 13.87
CA LEU A 90 -0.87 -4.70 14.97
C LEU A 90 -0.96 -3.20 15.34
N ALA A 91 -0.91 -2.33 14.35
CA ALA A 91 -1.03 -0.89 14.55
C ALA A 91 -2.38 -0.51 15.20
N ARG A 92 -3.48 -1.10 14.72
CA ARG A 92 -4.84 -0.88 15.24
C ARG A 92 -4.94 -1.31 16.71
N THR A 93 -4.50 -2.53 17.03
CA THR A 93 -4.63 -3.10 18.36
C THR A 93 -3.74 -2.35 19.37
N LEU A 94 -2.50 -2.00 18.99
CA LEU A 94 -1.62 -1.20 19.85
C LEU A 94 -2.15 0.22 20.08
N ALA A 95 -2.70 0.86 19.05
CA ALA A 95 -3.31 2.19 19.20
C ALA A 95 -4.53 2.14 20.14
N HIS A 96 -5.35 1.09 20.06
CA HIS A 96 -6.48 0.88 20.95
C HIS A 96 -6.01 0.70 22.40
N ARG A 97 -5.06 -0.20 22.67
CA ARG A 97 -4.51 -0.44 24.02
C ARG A 97 -3.91 0.83 24.60
N ARG A 98 -3.17 1.58 23.81
CA ARG A 98 -2.61 2.88 24.23
C ARG A 98 -3.70 3.87 24.63
N ALA A 99 -4.82 3.92 23.89
CA ALA A 99 -5.93 4.82 24.19
C ALA A 99 -6.60 4.52 25.53
N ILE A 100 -6.57 3.26 25.99
CA ILE A 100 -7.11 2.82 27.30
C ILE A 100 -6.03 2.63 28.37
N GLY A 101 -4.81 3.12 28.13
CA GLY A 101 -3.69 3.08 29.09
C GLY A 101 -3.11 1.68 29.33
N GLN A 102 -3.32 0.72 28.42
CA GLN A 102 -2.79 -0.64 28.52
C GLN A 102 -1.51 -0.85 27.71
N GLY A 103 -0.56 -1.59 28.27
CA GLY A 103 0.66 -1.97 27.57
C GLY A 103 0.42 -2.98 26.45
N GLY A 104 1.21 -2.89 25.38
CA GLY A 104 1.03 -3.67 24.15
C GLY A 104 1.97 -4.86 23.98
N GLN A 105 2.88 -5.14 24.93
CA GLN A 105 3.89 -6.21 24.77
C GLN A 105 3.28 -7.58 24.45
N PRO A 106 2.18 -8.05 25.09
CA PRO A 106 1.56 -9.34 24.77
C PRO A 106 0.97 -9.39 23.36
N VAL A 107 0.43 -8.27 22.86
CA VAL A 107 -0.07 -8.15 21.47
C VAL A 107 1.08 -8.33 20.47
N VAL A 108 2.20 -7.61 20.69
CA VAL A 108 3.39 -7.72 19.83
C VAL A 108 3.92 -9.17 19.81
N ALA A 109 3.97 -9.83 20.97
CA ALA A 109 4.42 -11.23 21.05
C ALA A 109 3.51 -12.15 20.20
N ARG A 110 2.20 -11.99 20.31
CA ARG A 110 1.21 -12.80 19.59
C ARG A 110 1.24 -12.57 18.08
N VAL A 111 1.25 -11.30 17.65
CA VAL A 111 1.33 -10.93 16.21
C VAL A 111 2.69 -11.34 15.61
N ARG A 112 3.78 -11.28 16.39
CA ARG A 112 5.09 -11.80 15.97
C ARG A 112 5.02 -13.30 15.68
N THR A 113 4.36 -14.10 16.51
CA THR A 113 4.16 -15.54 16.26
C THR A 113 3.38 -15.76 14.96
N LEU A 114 2.31 -15.00 14.70
CA LEU A 114 1.59 -15.04 13.41
C LEU A 114 2.49 -14.64 12.24
N GLY A 115 3.29 -13.61 12.41
CA GLY A 115 4.23 -13.13 11.36
C GLY A 115 5.29 -14.17 11.01
N ILE A 116 5.86 -14.85 12.01
CA ILE A 116 6.82 -15.94 11.80
C ILE A 116 6.14 -17.12 11.11
N GLY A 117 4.94 -17.52 11.57
CA GLY A 117 4.16 -18.59 10.95
C GLY A 117 3.83 -18.28 9.48
N LEU A 118 3.35 -17.07 9.19
CA LEU A 118 3.03 -16.65 7.84
C LEU A 118 4.29 -16.59 6.95
N ALA A 119 5.41 -16.04 7.46
CA ALA A 119 6.67 -16.03 6.72
C ALA A 119 7.16 -17.46 6.43
N GLY A 120 7.01 -18.39 7.38
CA GLY A 120 7.31 -19.80 7.18
C GLY A 120 6.43 -20.43 6.10
N ILE A 121 5.11 -20.22 6.13
CA ILE A 121 4.17 -20.72 5.12
C ILE A 121 4.53 -20.17 3.72
N VAL A 122 4.74 -18.86 3.61
CA VAL A 122 5.11 -18.23 2.34
C VAL A 122 6.45 -18.75 1.81
N THR A 123 7.43 -18.93 2.69
CA THR A 123 8.74 -19.51 2.33
C THR A 123 8.60 -20.96 1.84
N LEU A 124 7.83 -21.79 2.56
CA LEU A 124 7.59 -23.18 2.16
C LEU A 124 6.84 -23.27 0.82
N ALA A 125 5.83 -22.42 0.62
CA ALA A 125 5.10 -22.34 -0.64
C ALA A 125 6.03 -21.89 -1.79
N ALA A 126 6.89 -20.88 -1.55
CA ALA A 126 7.88 -20.44 -2.54
C ALA A 126 8.90 -21.54 -2.86
N LEU A 127 9.37 -22.29 -1.85
CA LEU A 127 10.26 -23.45 -2.05
C LEU A 127 9.58 -24.57 -2.84
N ALA A 128 8.34 -24.90 -2.52
CA ALA A 128 7.57 -25.91 -3.27
C ALA A 128 7.33 -25.49 -4.73
N ALA A 129 7.09 -24.21 -4.98
CA ALA A 129 6.90 -23.63 -6.32
C ALA A 129 8.22 -23.27 -7.01
N SER A 130 9.38 -23.44 -6.37
CA SER A 130 10.66 -22.94 -6.88
C SER A 130 11.03 -23.46 -8.28
N PRO A 131 10.79 -24.73 -8.68
CA PRO A 131 11.09 -25.14 -10.05
C PRO A 131 10.30 -24.35 -11.11
N LEU A 132 9.02 -24.06 -10.83
CA LEU A 132 8.16 -23.28 -11.72
C LEU A 132 8.57 -21.80 -11.75
N ILE A 133 8.88 -21.23 -10.58
CA ILE A 133 9.30 -19.82 -10.46
C ILE A 133 10.65 -19.63 -11.16
N VAL A 134 11.60 -20.50 -10.92
CA VAL A 134 12.95 -20.40 -11.50
C VAL A 134 12.89 -20.55 -13.02
N SER A 135 12.19 -21.57 -13.54
CA SER A 135 12.12 -21.80 -14.98
C SER A 135 11.24 -20.78 -15.72
N GLY A 136 10.10 -20.37 -15.13
CA GLY A 136 9.12 -19.52 -15.80
C GLY A 136 9.25 -18.03 -15.52
N TYR A 137 9.95 -17.64 -14.44
CA TYR A 137 10.00 -16.24 -14.02
C TYR A 137 11.42 -15.67 -13.87
N PHE A 138 12.38 -16.48 -13.42
CA PHE A 138 13.78 -16.08 -13.23
C PHE A 138 14.75 -16.64 -14.28
N ASP A 139 14.24 -17.21 -15.36
CA ASP A 139 15.07 -17.68 -16.50
C ASP A 139 16.17 -18.68 -16.09
N GLY A 140 15.86 -19.54 -15.13
CA GLY A 140 16.79 -20.55 -14.60
C GLY A 140 17.69 -20.06 -13.46
N ASP A 141 17.59 -18.80 -13.02
CA ASP A 141 18.48 -18.24 -11.98
C ASP A 141 18.00 -18.58 -10.57
N TRP A 142 18.64 -19.58 -9.94
CA TRP A 142 18.41 -19.98 -8.55
C TRP A 142 18.89 -18.95 -7.53
N VAL A 143 19.83 -18.07 -7.88
CA VAL A 143 20.31 -17.02 -6.98
C VAL A 143 19.20 -15.98 -6.75
N LEU A 144 18.44 -15.66 -7.79
CA LEU A 144 17.27 -14.77 -7.67
C LEU A 144 16.14 -15.43 -6.86
N MET A 145 15.96 -16.75 -6.97
CA MET A 145 15.03 -17.48 -6.11
C MET A 145 15.43 -17.41 -4.64
N LEU A 146 16.71 -17.59 -4.33
CA LEU A 146 17.24 -17.41 -2.99
C LEU A 146 17.02 -15.96 -2.50
N ALA A 147 17.26 -14.97 -3.35
CA ALA A 147 17.02 -13.57 -3.03
C ALA A 147 15.53 -13.30 -2.74
N LEU A 148 14.59 -13.91 -3.47
CA LEU A 148 13.15 -13.80 -3.20
C LEU A 148 12.77 -14.37 -1.82
N ILE A 149 13.30 -15.54 -1.46
CA ILE A 149 13.08 -16.15 -0.14
C ILE A 149 13.64 -15.26 0.99
N LEU A 150 14.85 -14.74 0.80
CA LEU A 150 15.46 -13.81 1.75
C LEU A 150 14.66 -12.51 1.85
N ALA A 151 14.07 -12.03 0.74
CA ALA A 151 13.20 -10.86 0.75
C ALA A 151 11.99 -11.09 1.67
N PHE A 152 11.27 -12.22 1.57
CA PHE A 152 10.16 -12.51 2.49
C PHE A 152 10.61 -12.53 3.94
N SER A 153 11.78 -13.11 4.23
CA SER A 153 12.37 -13.15 5.57
C SER A 153 12.73 -11.77 6.11
N ALA A 154 13.12 -10.83 5.24
CA ALA A 154 13.50 -9.46 5.60
C ALA A 154 12.30 -8.51 5.70
N TYR A 155 11.30 -8.66 4.81
CA TYR A 155 10.12 -7.80 4.79
C TYR A 155 9.13 -8.12 5.92
N ALA A 156 9.04 -9.36 6.41
CA ALA A 156 8.20 -9.71 7.55
C ALA A 156 8.54 -8.88 8.81
N PRO A 157 9.78 -8.83 9.31
CA PRO A 157 10.13 -7.97 10.44
C PRO A 157 10.02 -6.47 10.11
N ALA A 158 10.20 -6.05 8.85
CA ALA A 158 10.02 -4.66 8.46
C ALA A 158 8.55 -4.22 8.62
N HIS A 159 7.59 -5.00 8.12
CA HIS A 159 6.16 -4.74 8.30
C HIS A 159 5.75 -4.75 9.78
N LEU A 160 6.20 -5.74 10.56
CA LEU A 160 5.93 -5.79 12.00
C LEU A 160 6.50 -4.56 12.74
N SER A 161 7.73 -4.14 12.40
CA SER A 161 8.36 -2.94 12.98
C SER A 161 7.56 -1.67 12.68
N ARG A 162 7.04 -1.53 11.47
CA ARG A 162 6.16 -0.42 11.08
C ARG A 162 4.84 -0.46 11.84
N GLY A 163 4.24 -1.63 12.00
CA GLY A 163 3.03 -1.83 12.80
C GLY A 163 3.23 -1.43 14.26
N ILE A 164 4.34 -1.84 14.89
CA ILE A 164 4.71 -1.43 16.26
C ILE A 164 4.91 0.08 16.33
N ALA A 165 5.64 0.66 15.38
CA ALA A 165 5.96 2.09 15.39
C ALA A 165 4.70 2.95 15.23
N SER A 166 3.84 2.64 14.26
CA SER A 166 2.60 3.41 14.01
C SER A 166 1.59 3.24 15.15
N GLY A 167 1.39 2.02 15.66
CA GLY A 167 0.47 1.75 16.76
C GLY A 167 0.87 2.46 18.06
N ASN A 168 2.16 2.63 18.31
CA ASN A 168 2.68 3.40 19.43
C ASN A 168 2.82 4.93 19.15
N GLY A 169 2.40 5.42 17.98
CA GLY A 169 2.52 6.82 17.60
C GLY A 169 3.95 7.28 17.28
N ARG A 170 4.88 6.36 17.08
CA ARG A 170 6.30 6.65 16.78
C ARG A 170 6.52 6.78 15.28
N PHE A 171 5.84 7.73 14.66
CA PHE A 171 5.83 7.89 13.19
C PHE A 171 7.19 8.18 12.57
N ARG A 172 8.15 8.75 13.32
CA ARG A 172 9.54 8.88 12.86
C ARG A 172 10.21 7.52 12.68
N ALA A 173 9.98 6.58 13.59
CA ALA A 173 10.53 5.22 13.47
C ALA A 173 9.92 4.48 12.26
N TYR A 174 8.61 4.64 12.04
CA TYR A 174 7.92 4.16 10.84
C TYR A 174 8.58 4.68 9.56
N ALA A 175 8.76 6.00 9.49
CA ALA A 175 9.37 6.68 8.34
C ALA A 175 10.82 6.21 8.07
N ILE A 176 11.60 5.98 9.15
CA ILE A 176 12.98 5.47 9.05
C ILE A 176 12.99 4.06 8.45
N VAL A 177 12.13 3.14 8.92
CA VAL A 177 12.09 1.77 8.37
C VAL A 177 11.71 1.81 6.89
N MET A 178 10.73 2.64 6.50
CA MET A 178 10.27 2.75 5.12
C MET A 178 11.29 3.46 4.22
N GLY A 179 11.81 4.59 4.64
CA GLY A 179 12.77 5.36 3.86
C GLY A 179 14.14 4.69 3.75
N ALA A 180 14.57 3.98 4.82
CA ALA A 180 15.83 3.25 4.82
C ALA A 180 15.85 2.11 3.80
N ASP A 181 14.74 1.40 3.60
CA ASP A 181 14.64 0.37 2.55
C ASP A 181 15.05 0.93 1.18
N GLY A 182 14.46 2.04 0.77
CA GLY A 182 14.81 2.68 -0.49
C GLY A 182 16.24 3.26 -0.51
N ALA A 183 16.63 3.98 0.56
CA ALA A 183 17.94 4.62 0.65
C ALA A 183 19.09 3.60 0.65
N VAL A 184 18.98 2.53 1.43
CA VAL A 184 20.00 1.45 1.47
C VAL A 184 20.08 0.76 0.12
N ARG A 185 18.95 0.48 -0.51
CA ARG A 185 18.91 -0.16 -1.83
C ARG A 185 19.67 0.66 -2.87
N ILE A 186 19.40 1.96 -2.97
CA ILE A 186 20.08 2.80 -3.97
C ILE A 186 21.56 2.97 -3.65
N VAL A 187 21.95 3.13 -2.38
CA VAL A 187 23.35 3.27 -1.98
C VAL A 187 24.15 2.00 -2.30
N LEU A 188 23.63 0.82 -1.92
CA LEU A 188 24.31 -0.45 -2.20
C LEU A 188 24.34 -0.75 -3.70
N CYS A 189 23.26 -0.45 -4.44
CA CYS A 189 23.22 -0.60 -5.90
C CYS A 189 24.27 0.31 -6.57
N ALA A 190 24.38 1.58 -6.13
CA ALA A 190 25.38 2.50 -6.64
C ALA A 190 26.82 2.05 -6.28
N ALA A 191 27.03 1.51 -5.08
CA ALA A 191 28.33 0.95 -4.69
C ALA A 191 28.73 -0.22 -5.59
N LEU A 192 27.82 -1.16 -5.87
CA LEU A 192 28.10 -2.26 -6.79
C LEU A 192 28.40 -1.76 -8.21
N ALA A 193 27.68 -0.72 -8.66
CA ALA A 193 27.89 -0.09 -9.97
C ALA A 193 29.28 0.55 -10.07
N ILE A 194 29.70 1.32 -9.04
CA ILE A 194 31.03 1.99 -8.98
C ILE A 194 32.15 0.94 -8.94
N LEU A 195 31.94 -0.17 -8.27
CA LEU A 195 32.90 -1.29 -8.20
C LEU A 195 32.93 -2.12 -9.50
N GLY A 196 32.11 -1.77 -10.50
CA GLY A 196 32.05 -2.48 -11.78
C GLY A 196 31.45 -3.89 -11.71
N VAL A 197 30.68 -4.18 -10.65
CA VAL A 197 30.03 -5.49 -10.47
C VAL A 197 28.89 -5.65 -11.46
N LYS A 198 28.90 -6.72 -12.25
CA LYS A 198 27.87 -7.07 -13.24
C LYS A 198 27.07 -8.33 -12.88
N THR A 199 27.29 -8.90 -11.70
CA THR A 199 26.63 -10.12 -11.24
C THR A 199 25.21 -9.78 -10.77
N VAL A 200 24.19 -10.20 -11.55
CA VAL A 200 22.76 -9.94 -11.32
C VAL A 200 22.31 -10.35 -9.91
N GLY A 201 22.75 -11.53 -9.44
CA GLY A 201 22.39 -12.05 -8.12
C GLY A 201 22.76 -11.14 -6.95
N LEU A 202 23.89 -10.39 -7.02
CA LEU A 202 24.28 -9.43 -5.97
C LEU A 202 23.28 -8.25 -5.89
N TYR A 203 22.81 -7.73 -7.01
CA TYR A 203 21.73 -6.74 -7.04
C TYR A 203 20.42 -7.33 -6.49
N GLY A 204 20.16 -8.62 -6.72
CA GLY A 204 19.04 -9.35 -6.12
C GLY A 204 19.11 -9.36 -4.59
N PHE A 205 20.28 -9.63 -3.99
CA PHE A 205 20.47 -9.56 -2.54
C PHE A 205 20.33 -8.13 -1.99
N VAL A 206 20.74 -7.11 -2.75
CA VAL A 206 20.49 -5.71 -2.38
C VAL A 206 18.97 -5.44 -2.26
N VAL A 207 18.17 -5.91 -3.21
CA VAL A 207 16.69 -5.79 -3.15
C VAL A 207 16.15 -6.52 -1.92
N ALA A 208 16.62 -7.75 -1.68
CA ALA A 208 16.11 -8.61 -0.62
C ALA A 208 16.39 -8.08 0.78
N LEU A 209 17.59 -7.56 1.01
CA LEU A 209 18.09 -7.26 2.36
C LEU A 209 18.01 -5.77 2.74
N SER A 210 17.65 -4.89 1.79
CA SER A 210 17.56 -3.43 1.99
C SER A 210 16.67 -2.97 3.16
N PRO A 211 15.59 -3.67 3.57
CA PRO A 211 14.79 -3.20 4.71
C PRO A 211 15.45 -3.46 6.08
N LEU A 212 16.39 -4.43 6.18
CA LEU A 212 16.96 -4.85 7.46
C LEU A 212 17.74 -3.75 8.20
N PRO A 213 18.59 -2.93 7.58
CA PRO A 213 19.34 -1.89 8.29
C PRO A 213 18.41 -0.89 9.00
N GLY A 214 17.28 -0.50 8.37
CA GLY A 214 16.27 0.35 8.99
C GLY A 214 15.64 -0.30 10.21
N VAL A 215 15.28 -1.57 10.12
CA VAL A 215 14.71 -2.36 11.24
C VAL A 215 15.71 -2.46 12.39
N LEU A 216 16.96 -2.81 12.10
CA LEU A 216 18.02 -2.94 13.10
C LEU A 216 18.29 -1.61 13.79
N TYR A 217 18.33 -0.52 13.05
CA TYR A 217 18.53 0.83 13.60
C TYR A 217 17.42 1.22 14.59
N VAL A 218 16.13 1.12 14.19
CA VAL A 218 15.03 1.50 15.08
C VAL A 218 14.92 0.57 16.28
N ARG A 219 15.26 -0.71 16.14
CA ARG A 219 15.36 -1.66 17.24
C ARG A 219 16.47 -1.29 18.23
N ALA A 220 17.67 -0.99 17.74
CA ALA A 220 18.83 -0.59 18.56
C ALA A 220 18.53 0.72 19.34
N ARG A 221 17.76 1.64 18.75
CA ARG A 221 17.31 2.87 19.40
C ARG A 221 16.14 2.67 20.40
N GLY A 222 15.70 1.44 20.61
CA GLY A 222 14.57 1.14 21.50
C GLY A 222 13.21 1.63 20.99
N ALA A 223 13.12 2.07 19.73
CA ALA A 223 11.89 2.60 19.15
C ALA A 223 10.79 1.53 18.94
N LEU A 224 11.12 0.25 19.09
CA LEU A 224 10.16 -0.88 19.01
C LEU A 224 9.79 -1.44 20.39
N ARG A 225 10.24 -0.81 21.49
CA ARG A 225 9.85 -1.25 22.83
C ARG A 225 8.39 -0.94 23.09
N THR A 226 7.67 -1.89 23.68
CA THR A 226 6.27 -1.75 24.14
C THR A 226 6.22 -2.08 25.61
N GLU A 227 5.33 -1.41 26.34
CA GLU A 227 5.16 -1.60 27.78
C GLU A 227 4.48 -2.94 28.07
N PRO A 228 4.81 -3.60 29.24
CA PRO A 228 4.08 -4.73 29.72
C PRO A 228 2.58 -4.37 29.90
N GLY A 229 1.70 -5.35 29.71
CA GLY A 229 0.26 -5.15 29.81
C GLY A 229 -0.49 -6.47 30.01
N PRO A 230 -1.82 -6.41 30.12
CA PRO A 230 -2.64 -7.59 30.29
C PRO A 230 -2.48 -8.55 29.11
N GLU A 231 -2.72 -9.84 29.35
CA GLU A 231 -2.66 -10.86 28.31
C GLU A 231 -3.52 -10.48 27.10
N SER A 232 -3.03 -10.80 25.90
CA SER A 232 -3.75 -10.63 24.66
C SER A 232 -4.49 -11.91 24.29
N THR A 233 -5.67 -11.80 23.69
CA THR A 233 -6.41 -12.96 23.15
C THR A 233 -6.22 -13.03 21.62
N TRP A 234 -6.45 -14.21 21.04
CA TRP A 234 -6.47 -14.36 19.58
C TRP A 234 -7.61 -13.54 18.95
N ALA A 235 -8.77 -13.49 19.62
CA ALA A 235 -9.92 -12.68 19.18
C ALA A 235 -9.63 -11.18 19.13
N GLU A 236 -8.65 -10.69 19.89
CA GLU A 236 -8.22 -9.30 19.86
C GLU A 236 -7.43 -8.95 18.59
N VAL A 237 -6.63 -9.92 18.07
CA VAL A 237 -5.67 -9.68 16.98
C VAL A 237 -6.06 -10.27 15.62
N THR A 238 -7.11 -11.10 15.56
CA THR A 238 -7.47 -11.83 14.33
C THR A 238 -8.87 -11.59 13.77
N PRO A 239 -9.74 -10.70 14.29
CA PRO A 239 -11.17 -10.72 13.96
C PRO A 239 -11.47 -10.58 12.47
N ASN A 240 -10.60 -9.91 11.71
CA ASN A 240 -10.76 -9.73 10.26
C ASN A 240 -9.50 -10.10 9.47
N LEU A 241 -8.51 -10.70 10.13
CA LEU A 241 -7.18 -10.91 9.54
C LEU A 241 -7.24 -11.76 8.26
N GLY A 242 -8.07 -12.79 8.22
CA GLY A 242 -8.23 -13.65 7.04
C GLY A 242 -8.73 -12.87 5.81
N TRP A 243 -9.78 -12.07 5.98
CA TRP A 243 -10.32 -11.26 4.90
C TRP A 243 -9.38 -10.13 4.49
N LEU A 244 -8.70 -9.50 5.46
CA LEU A 244 -7.68 -8.49 5.19
C LEU A 244 -6.50 -9.10 4.42
N LEU A 245 -6.05 -10.30 4.80
CA LEU A 245 -4.97 -11.00 4.14
C LEU A 245 -5.34 -11.36 2.70
N LEU A 246 -6.51 -11.98 2.50
CA LEU A 246 -7.00 -12.35 1.17
C LEU A 246 -7.16 -11.12 0.26
N GLY A 247 -7.78 -10.06 0.79
CA GLY A 247 -7.96 -8.80 0.07
C GLY A 247 -6.63 -8.13 -0.26
N SER A 248 -5.67 -8.13 0.66
CA SER A 248 -4.34 -7.55 0.45
C SER A 248 -3.53 -8.31 -0.59
N VAL A 249 -3.57 -9.65 -0.58
CA VAL A 249 -2.89 -10.49 -1.58
C VAL A 249 -3.45 -10.21 -2.97
N PHE A 250 -4.77 -10.20 -3.14
CA PHE A 250 -5.39 -9.90 -4.44
C PHE A 250 -5.13 -8.46 -4.90
N ALA A 251 -5.23 -7.48 -4.00
CA ALA A 251 -4.93 -6.08 -4.33
C ALA A 251 -3.46 -5.89 -4.76
N ALA A 252 -2.53 -6.49 -4.02
CA ALA A 252 -1.11 -6.43 -4.31
C ALA A 252 -0.74 -7.19 -5.60
N ALA A 253 -1.35 -8.35 -5.83
CA ALA A 253 -1.22 -9.08 -7.08
C ALA A 253 -1.74 -8.24 -8.26
N LEU A 254 -2.93 -7.64 -8.13
CA LEU A 254 -3.56 -6.88 -9.21
C LEU A 254 -2.79 -5.61 -9.56
N VAL A 255 -2.34 -4.84 -8.55
CA VAL A 255 -1.53 -3.64 -8.82
C VAL A 255 -0.22 -3.98 -9.53
N ASN A 256 0.35 -5.17 -9.30
CA ASN A 256 1.58 -5.62 -9.94
C ASN A 256 1.35 -6.59 -11.11
N ALA A 257 0.09 -6.86 -11.46
CA ALA A 257 -0.28 -7.85 -12.47
C ALA A 257 0.33 -7.56 -13.85
N GLY A 258 0.44 -6.28 -14.24
CA GLY A 258 1.00 -5.90 -15.54
C GLY A 258 2.42 -6.41 -15.76
N PRO A 259 3.41 -5.98 -14.97
CA PRO A 259 4.78 -6.48 -15.09
C PRO A 259 4.93 -7.97 -14.83
N LEU A 260 4.17 -8.55 -13.88
CA LEU A 260 4.17 -9.98 -13.62
C LEU A 260 3.72 -10.77 -14.86
N ALA A 261 2.59 -10.38 -15.45
CA ALA A 261 2.07 -11.03 -16.66
C ALA A 261 2.99 -10.81 -17.87
N ALA A 262 3.54 -9.61 -18.04
CA ALA A 262 4.49 -9.34 -19.12
C ALA A 262 5.72 -10.24 -19.03
N THR A 263 6.25 -10.49 -17.82
CA THR A 263 7.37 -11.40 -17.59
C THR A 263 6.98 -12.87 -17.88
N LEU A 264 5.83 -13.32 -17.36
CA LEU A 264 5.39 -14.72 -17.50
C LEU A 264 4.96 -15.08 -18.92
N LEU A 265 4.50 -14.10 -19.71
CA LEU A 265 4.01 -14.30 -21.06
C LEU A 265 5.06 -14.03 -22.15
N ALA A 266 6.23 -13.51 -21.76
CA ALA A 266 7.36 -13.33 -22.66
C ALA A 266 7.98 -14.68 -23.03
N ASP A 267 8.45 -14.78 -24.29
CA ASP A 267 9.05 -16.01 -24.82
C ASP A 267 10.52 -16.24 -24.41
N GLY A 268 11.06 -15.39 -23.52
CA GLY A 268 12.44 -15.47 -23.04
C GLY A 268 13.50 -14.94 -24.01
N SER A 269 13.13 -14.56 -25.23
CA SER A 269 14.06 -13.97 -26.19
C SER A 269 14.61 -12.62 -25.70
N VAL A 270 15.81 -12.24 -26.18
CA VAL A 270 16.45 -10.95 -25.83
C VAL A 270 15.54 -9.77 -26.16
N GLY A 271 14.82 -9.81 -27.28
CA GLY A 271 13.87 -8.79 -27.67
C GLY A 271 12.70 -8.65 -26.70
N GLN A 272 12.12 -9.78 -26.26
CA GLN A 272 11.03 -9.80 -25.30
C GLN A 272 11.47 -9.34 -23.90
N LYS A 273 12.66 -9.76 -23.43
CA LYS A 273 13.23 -9.27 -22.16
C LYS A 273 13.38 -7.75 -22.15
N ARG A 274 13.86 -7.18 -23.26
CA ARG A 274 13.95 -5.72 -23.44
C ARG A 274 12.57 -5.04 -23.35
N LEU A 275 11.58 -5.60 -24.03
CA LEU A 275 10.21 -5.09 -24.00
C LEU A 275 9.61 -5.13 -22.59
N VAL A 276 9.76 -6.24 -21.85
CA VAL A 276 9.28 -6.39 -20.47
C VAL A 276 9.90 -5.33 -19.55
N THR A 277 11.20 -5.07 -19.67
CA THR A 277 11.89 -4.05 -18.88
C THR A 277 11.36 -2.65 -19.19
N ARG A 278 11.20 -2.30 -20.46
CA ARG A 278 10.62 -1.01 -20.90
C ARG A 278 9.18 -0.85 -20.41
N PHE A 279 8.37 -1.92 -20.51
CA PHE A 279 7.02 -1.93 -19.98
C PHE A 279 7.00 -1.65 -18.46
N THR A 280 7.95 -2.25 -17.73
CA THR A 280 8.11 -2.02 -16.28
C THR A 280 8.43 -0.56 -15.96
N TYR A 281 9.28 0.10 -16.74
CA TYR A 281 9.54 1.55 -16.59
C TYR A 281 8.26 2.37 -16.80
N GLY A 282 7.46 2.01 -17.81
CA GLY A 282 6.18 2.64 -18.08
C GLY A 282 5.19 2.48 -16.92
N VAL A 283 5.09 1.27 -16.37
CA VAL A 283 4.23 0.99 -15.19
C VAL A 283 4.67 1.82 -13.98
N LEU A 284 5.97 1.91 -13.72
CA LEU A 284 6.49 2.75 -12.63
C LEU A 284 6.04 4.20 -12.80
N LEU A 285 6.28 4.80 -13.97
CA LEU A 285 5.88 6.17 -14.25
C LEU A 285 4.37 6.37 -14.10
N ALA A 286 3.57 5.44 -14.61
CA ALA A 286 2.11 5.48 -14.52
C ALA A 286 1.57 5.36 -13.09
N ARG A 287 2.40 4.93 -12.10
CA ARG A 287 2.03 4.79 -10.69
C ARG A 287 2.33 6.02 -9.83
N ILE A 288 2.95 7.07 -10.37
CA ILE A 288 3.23 8.29 -9.59
C ILE A 288 1.96 8.83 -8.89
N PRO A 289 0.80 8.96 -9.57
CA PRO A 289 -0.42 9.40 -8.91
C PRO A 289 -0.88 8.47 -7.78
N LEU A 290 -0.68 7.17 -7.93
CA LEU A 290 -1.03 6.17 -6.92
C LEU A 290 -0.18 6.33 -5.64
N PHE A 291 1.12 6.60 -5.77
CA PHE A 291 1.98 6.89 -4.62
C PHE A 291 1.55 8.15 -3.87
N LEU A 292 1.18 9.20 -4.60
CA LEU A 292 0.64 10.42 -3.98
C LEU A 292 -0.69 10.16 -3.27
N PHE A 293 -1.54 9.31 -3.86
CA PHE A 293 -2.81 8.92 -3.24
C PHE A 293 -2.62 8.12 -1.93
N GLN A 294 -1.57 7.30 -1.81
CA GLN A 294 -1.29 6.56 -0.57
C GLN A 294 -1.10 7.50 0.64
N ALA A 295 -0.48 8.66 0.44
CA ALA A 295 -0.36 9.66 1.50
C ALA A 295 -1.73 10.23 1.93
N VAL A 296 -2.62 10.46 0.96
CA VAL A 296 -4.00 10.89 1.23
C VAL A 296 -4.80 9.80 1.92
N GLN A 297 -4.63 8.55 1.50
CA GLN A 297 -5.31 7.38 2.08
C GLN A 297 -5.01 7.21 3.57
N ALA A 298 -3.77 7.44 3.99
CA ALA A 298 -3.36 7.32 5.39
C ALA A 298 -4.13 8.27 6.32
N ALA A 299 -4.49 9.46 5.84
CA ALA A 299 -5.28 10.45 6.60
C ALA A 299 -6.80 10.23 6.48
N LEU A 300 -7.24 9.67 5.36
CA LEU A 300 -8.66 9.55 5.02
C LEU A 300 -9.36 8.43 5.78
N LEU A 301 -8.78 7.23 5.81
CA LEU A 301 -9.41 6.06 6.40
C LEU A 301 -9.81 6.28 7.87
N PRO A 302 -8.96 6.85 8.75
CA PRO A 302 -9.34 7.14 10.14
C PRO A 302 -10.49 8.14 10.25
N ARG A 303 -10.55 9.13 9.34
CA ARG A 303 -11.63 10.11 9.31
C ARG A 303 -12.95 9.49 8.90
N LEU A 304 -12.97 8.71 7.81
CA LEU A 304 -14.18 8.03 7.35
C LEU A 304 -14.68 7.01 8.39
N SER A 305 -13.77 6.26 9.02
CA SER A 305 -14.13 5.30 10.07
C SER A 305 -14.75 5.98 11.30
N ARG A 306 -14.26 7.17 11.70
CA ARG A 306 -14.87 7.96 12.79
C ARG A 306 -16.27 8.44 12.44
N LEU A 307 -16.47 8.98 11.23
CA LEU A 307 -17.78 9.45 10.78
C LEU A 307 -18.79 8.29 10.70
N ALA A 308 -18.34 7.13 10.19
CA ALA A 308 -19.16 5.91 10.16
C ALA A 308 -19.52 5.42 11.59
N ALA A 309 -18.56 5.42 12.52
CA ALA A 309 -18.79 5.00 13.91
C ALA A 309 -19.77 5.93 14.68
N ARG A 310 -19.81 7.21 14.30
CA ARG A 310 -20.75 8.21 14.87
C ARG A 310 -22.09 8.27 14.14
N ASN A 311 -22.30 7.41 13.13
CA ASN A 311 -23.46 7.45 12.24
C ASN A 311 -23.67 8.79 11.52
N GLU A 312 -22.60 9.58 11.32
CA GLU A 312 -22.59 10.86 10.60
C GLU A 312 -22.50 10.59 9.07
N ILE A 313 -23.54 9.95 8.51
CA ILE A 313 -23.50 9.45 7.13
C ILE A 313 -23.52 10.59 6.09
N ALA A 314 -24.14 11.73 6.41
CA ALA A 314 -24.14 12.91 5.53
C ALA A 314 -22.74 13.49 5.34
N GLU A 315 -21.99 13.68 6.45
CA GLU A 315 -20.59 14.14 6.45
C GLU A 315 -19.66 13.11 5.80
N PHE A 316 -19.86 11.83 6.10
CA PHE A 316 -19.14 10.72 5.44
C PHE A 316 -19.28 10.83 3.92
N ARG A 317 -20.52 10.94 3.41
CA ARG A 317 -20.81 11.03 1.97
C ARG A 317 -20.19 12.29 1.35
N SER A 318 -20.33 13.44 2.01
CA SER A 318 -19.76 14.72 1.55
C SER A 318 -18.23 14.66 1.48
N GLY A 319 -17.58 14.17 2.54
CA GLY A 319 -16.13 14.01 2.59
C GLY A 319 -15.59 13.03 1.55
N PHE A 320 -16.27 11.88 1.39
CA PHE A 320 -15.94 10.89 0.38
C PHE A 320 -16.08 11.45 -1.05
N MET A 321 -17.17 12.19 -1.35
CA MET A 321 -17.36 12.77 -2.67
C MET A 321 -16.33 13.85 -3.03
N ARG A 322 -15.88 14.65 -2.06
CA ARG A 322 -14.77 15.62 -2.28
C ARG A 322 -13.48 14.89 -2.65
N LEU A 323 -13.17 13.83 -1.92
CA LEU A 323 -12.01 12.99 -2.25
C LEU A 323 -12.16 12.39 -3.65
N MET A 324 -13.31 11.80 -3.98
CA MET A 324 -13.53 11.16 -5.27
C MET A 324 -13.33 12.14 -6.43
N LYS A 325 -13.80 13.39 -6.30
CA LYS A 325 -13.53 14.45 -7.29
C LYS A 325 -12.02 14.69 -7.48
N LEU A 326 -11.27 14.74 -6.38
CA LEU A 326 -9.81 14.91 -6.43
C LEU A 326 -9.13 13.72 -7.09
N VAL A 327 -9.51 12.49 -6.72
CA VAL A 327 -8.96 11.25 -7.28
C VAL A 327 -9.23 11.16 -8.79
N LEU A 328 -10.44 11.49 -9.22
CA LEU A 328 -10.82 11.54 -10.63
C LEU A 328 -10.02 12.61 -11.39
N LEU A 329 -9.87 13.80 -10.83
CA LEU A 329 -9.07 14.86 -11.44
C LEU A 329 -7.60 14.42 -11.62
N VAL A 330 -6.99 13.87 -10.56
CA VAL A 330 -5.61 13.34 -10.62
C VAL A 330 -5.50 12.21 -11.64
N GLY A 331 -6.50 11.32 -11.71
CA GLY A 331 -6.56 10.24 -12.69
C GLY A 331 -6.61 10.75 -14.14
N VAL A 332 -7.49 11.71 -14.43
CA VAL A 332 -7.63 12.31 -15.76
C VAL A 332 -6.34 13.07 -16.15
N VAL A 333 -5.85 13.94 -15.27
CA VAL A 333 -4.62 14.71 -15.52
C VAL A 333 -3.41 13.80 -15.67
N GLY A 334 -3.30 12.76 -14.80
CA GLY A 334 -2.23 11.76 -14.87
C GLY A 334 -2.25 10.97 -16.18
N THR A 335 -3.44 10.55 -16.64
CA THR A 335 -3.59 9.82 -17.92
C THR A 335 -3.26 10.70 -19.12
N ALA A 336 -3.76 11.93 -19.14
CA ALA A 336 -3.43 12.91 -20.19
C ALA A 336 -1.94 13.26 -20.20
N GLY A 337 -1.35 13.49 -19.02
CA GLY A 337 0.10 13.72 -18.86
C GLY A 337 0.94 12.55 -19.34
N ALA A 338 0.54 11.32 -19.03
CA ALA A 338 1.22 10.10 -19.50
C ALA A 338 1.14 9.96 -21.04
N PHE A 339 0.00 10.28 -21.64
CA PHE A 339 -0.13 10.30 -23.11
C PHE A 339 0.78 11.34 -23.76
N LEU A 340 0.83 12.57 -23.23
CA LEU A 340 1.55 13.69 -23.83
C LEU A 340 3.05 13.64 -23.54
N LEU A 341 3.43 13.39 -22.28
CA LEU A 341 4.79 13.53 -21.79
C LEU A 341 5.46 12.17 -21.48
N GLY A 342 4.67 11.11 -21.31
CA GLY A 342 5.18 9.80 -20.90
C GLY A 342 6.33 9.27 -21.77
N PRO A 343 6.19 9.21 -23.10
CA PRO A 343 7.28 8.76 -23.98
C PRO A 343 8.56 9.58 -23.83
N LEU A 344 8.44 10.91 -23.74
CA LEU A 344 9.58 11.80 -23.54
C LEU A 344 10.31 11.55 -22.22
N VAL A 345 9.55 11.34 -21.14
CA VAL A 345 10.15 11.03 -19.82
C VAL A 345 10.85 9.67 -19.84
N ILE A 346 10.25 8.65 -20.43
CA ILE A 346 10.87 7.32 -20.56
C ILE A 346 12.14 7.38 -21.39
N GLU A 347 12.10 8.08 -22.52
CA GLU A 347 13.27 8.28 -23.39
C GLU A 347 14.40 9.00 -22.65
N LYS A 348 14.11 10.16 -22.03
CA LYS A 348 15.16 10.97 -21.39
C LYS A 348 15.70 10.36 -20.10
N PHE A 349 14.85 9.68 -19.32
CA PHE A 349 15.26 9.14 -18.02
C PHE A 349 15.82 7.71 -18.12
N TYR A 350 15.22 6.84 -18.93
CA TYR A 350 15.61 5.42 -19.04
C TYR A 350 16.31 5.06 -20.34
N ASP A 351 16.41 6.00 -21.28
CA ASP A 351 16.92 5.72 -22.64
C ASP A 351 16.16 4.53 -23.26
N ALA A 352 14.84 4.63 -23.26
CA ALA A 352 13.93 3.58 -23.69
C ALA A 352 12.74 4.18 -24.44
N GLU A 353 12.12 3.40 -25.33
CA GLU A 353 10.98 3.83 -26.12
C GLU A 353 9.72 3.10 -25.69
N LEU A 354 8.65 3.86 -25.46
CA LEU A 354 7.28 3.35 -25.28
C LEU A 354 6.29 4.22 -26.04
N SER A 355 5.27 3.59 -26.60
CA SER A 355 4.24 4.30 -27.35
C SER A 355 3.38 5.19 -26.43
N ARG A 356 2.86 6.30 -26.95
CA ARG A 356 1.89 7.16 -26.26
C ARG A 356 0.66 6.38 -25.80
N LYS A 357 0.20 5.44 -26.64
CA LYS A 357 -0.95 4.60 -26.35
C LYS A 357 -0.68 3.70 -25.14
N THR A 358 0.44 2.99 -25.10
CA THR A 358 0.86 2.17 -23.96
C THR A 358 0.94 3.00 -22.69
N MET A 359 1.60 4.17 -22.73
CA MET A 359 1.70 5.07 -21.57
C MET A 359 0.32 5.51 -21.06
N ALA A 360 -0.60 5.88 -21.96
CA ALA A 360 -1.96 6.25 -21.60
C ALA A 360 -2.76 5.08 -21.01
N MET A 361 -2.65 3.87 -21.58
CA MET A 361 -3.35 2.68 -21.09
C MET A 361 -2.87 2.27 -19.71
N LEU A 362 -1.57 2.31 -19.45
CA LEU A 362 -0.98 2.05 -18.13
C LEU A 362 -1.44 3.08 -17.09
N ALA A 363 -1.44 4.35 -17.46
CA ALA A 363 -1.90 5.43 -16.58
C ALA A 363 -3.41 5.35 -16.32
N LEU A 364 -4.22 5.00 -17.33
CA LEU A 364 -5.66 4.77 -17.17
C LEU A 364 -5.93 3.59 -16.23
N GLY A 365 -5.23 2.46 -16.42
CA GLY A 365 -5.32 1.32 -15.50
C GLY A 365 -4.99 1.69 -14.07
N SER A 366 -3.89 2.46 -13.86
CA SER A 366 -3.50 2.96 -12.54
C SER A 366 -4.52 3.95 -11.95
N ALA A 367 -5.10 4.83 -12.76
CA ALA A 367 -6.14 5.77 -12.33
C ALA A 367 -7.42 5.05 -11.90
N LEU A 368 -7.88 4.08 -12.68
CA LEU A 368 -9.05 3.26 -12.35
C LEU A 368 -8.82 2.42 -11.09
N TYR A 369 -7.62 1.83 -10.94
CA TYR A 369 -7.22 1.15 -9.72
C TYR A 369 -7.23 2.08 -8.50
N MET A 370 -6.74 3.31 -8.63
CA MET A 370 -6.75 4.32 -7.57
C MET A 370 -8.17 4.69 -7.16
N VAL A 371 -9.10 4.83 -8.12
CA VAL A 371 -10.53 5.05 -7.84
C VAL A 371 -11.13 3.84 -7.11
N ALA A 372 -10.87 2.63 -7.59
CA ALA A 372 -11.31 1.38 -6.96
C ALA A 372 -10.79 1.28 -5.51
N LEU A 373 -9.51 1.59 -5.28
CA LEU A 373 -8.88 1.61 -3.96
C LEU A 373 -9.55 2.64 -3.04
N ALA A 374 -9.88 3.84 -3.53
CA ALA A 374 -10.58 4.85 -2.74
C ALA A 374 -11.98 4.37 -2.29
N ILE A 375 -12.72 3.70 -3.17
CA ILE A 375 -14.04 3.13 -2.84
C ILE A 375 -13.87 1.96 -1.87
N ALA A 376 -12.88 1.09 -2.08
CA ALA A 376 -12.58 -0.02 -1.17
C ALA A 376 -12.31 0.47 0.26
N GLN A 377 -11.57 1.59 0.45
CA GLN A 377 -11.36 2.19 1.78
C GLN A 377 -12.67 2.65 2.43
N ALA A 378 -13.60 3.20 1.65
CA ALA A 378 -14.92 3.58 2.17
C ALA A 378 -15.74 2.33 2.59
N VAL A 379 -15.65 1.23 1.83
CA VAL A 379 -16.29 -0.06 2.19
C VAL A 379 -15.66 -0.64 3.46
N ILE A 380 -14.32 -0.58 3.61
CA ILE A 380 -13.63 -1.01 4.85
C ILE A 380 -14.07 -0.16 6.04
N ALA A 381 -14.20 1.16 5.88
CA ALA A 381 -14.68 2.05 6.94
C ALA A 381 -16.09 1.69 7.42
N LEU A 382 -16.91 1.10 6.53
CA LEU A 382 -18.25 0.56 6.81
C LEU A 382 -18.21 -0.95 7.17
N ARG A 383 -17.07 -1.49 7.63
CA ARG A 383 -16.86 -2.88 8.05
C ARG A 383 -17.09 -3.94 6.95
N GLY A 384 -16.94 -3.57 5.67
CA GLY A 384 -17.14 -4.46 4.53
C GLY A 384 -15.88 -5.24 4.09
N HIS A 385 -15.07 -5.78 5.01
CA HIS A 385 -13.77 -6.41 4.70
C HIS A 385 -13.89 -7.59 3.73
N ALA A 386 -14.89 -8.46 3.91
CA ALA A 386 -15.16 -9.60 3.01
C ALA A 386 -15.53 -9.13 1.59
N LEU A 387 -16.35 -8.07 1.48
CA LEU A 387 -16.73 -7.50 0.19
C LEU A 387 -15.53 -6.90 -0.57
N VAL A 388 -14.57 -6.35 0.17
CA VAL A 388 -13.32 -5.83 -0.43
C VAL A 388 -12.44 -6.98 -0.91
N ALA A 389 -12.28 -8.04 -0.12
CA ALA A 389 -11.55 -9.23 -0.56
C ALA A 389 -12.18 -9.85 -1.82
N LEU A 390 -13.52 -9.99 -1.84
CA LEU A 390 -14.26 -10.49 -3.00
C LEU A 390 -14.06 -9.58 -4.24
N GLY A 391 -14.17 -8.27 -4.09
CA GLY A 391 -14.01 -7.33 -5.20
C GLY A 391 -12.61 -7.37 -5.82
N TRP A 392 -11.56 -7.43 -5.01
CA TRP A 392 -10.20 -7.63 -5.51
C TRP A 392 -10.03 -9.00 -6.15
N GLY A 393 -10.63 -10.07 -5.60
CA GLY A 393 -10.60 -11.41 -6.18
C GLY A 393 -11.27 -11.48 -7.54
N ILE A 394 -12.47 -10.88 -7.70
CA ILE A 394 -13.15 -10.79 -8.99
C ILE A 394 -12.31 -9.98 -10.00
N GLY A 395 -11.71 -8.87 -9.56
CA GLY A 395 -10.76 -8.10 -10.38
C GLY A 395 -9.58 -8.94 -10.86
N ALA A 396 -8.97 -9.74 -9.98
CA ALA A 396 -7.86 -10.61 -10.32
C ALA A 396 -8.25 -11.70 -11.34
N VAL A 397 -9.41 -12.33 -11.17
CA VAL A 397 -9.95 -13.29 -12.16
C VAL A 397 -10.20 -12.59 -13.48
N THR A 398 -10.82 -11.40 -13.49
CA THR A 398 -11.04 -10.60 -14.71
C THR A 398 -9.71 -10.28 -15.41
N PHE A 399 -8.66 -9.93 -14.66
CA PHE A 399 -7.34 -9.68 -15.22
C PHE A 399 -6.84 -10.91 -16.00
N VAL A 400 -6.86 -12.08 -15.38
CA VAL A 400 -6.37 -13.33 -15.99
C VAL A 400 -7.18 -13.64 -17.25
N VAL A 401 -8.51 -13.63 -17.16
CA VAL A 401 -9.40 -13.98 -18.28
C VAL A 401 -9.23 -13.01 -19.45
N VAL A 402 -9.24 -11.72 -19.21
CA VAL A 402 -9.10 -10.70 -20.29
C VAL A 402 -7.69 -10.74 -20.88
N THR A 403 -6.64 -10.86 -20.05
CA THR A 403 -5.26 -10.99 -20.55
C THR A 403 -5.09 -12.23 -21.43
N TRP A 404 -5.77 -13.33 -21.11
CA TRP A 404 -5.71 -14.56 -21.92
C TRP A 404 -6.47 -14.42 -23.25
N LEU A 405 -7.66 -13.82 -23.26
CA LEU A 405 -8.60 -13.88 -24.38
C LEU A 405 -8.55 -12.68 -25.32
N SER A 406 -7.92 -11.54 -24.95
CA SER A 406 -8.16 -10.28 -25.65
C SER A 406 -7.25 -10.01 -26.85
N SER A 407 -6.02 -10.52 -26.89
CA SER A 407 -5.04 -10.24 -27.94
C SER A 407 -3.84 -11.16 -27.85
N ASP A 408 -3.17 -11.40 -28.99
CA ASP A 408 -1.88 -12.11 -29.05
C ASP A 408 -0.69 -11.16 -28.82
N GLU A 409 -0.90 -9.85 -28.96
CA GLU A 409 0.14 -8.84 -28.72
C GLU A 409 0.37 -8.67 -27.21
N LEU A 410 1.62 -8.87 -26.76
CA LEU A 410 2.00 -8.92 -25.34
C LEU A 410 1.51 -7.72 -24.54
N PHE A 411 1.78 -6.49 -24.98
CA PHE A 411 1.42 -5.30 -24.24
C PHE A 411 -0.09 -5.06 -24.23
N ARG A 412 -0.72 -5.22 -25.40
CA ARG A 412 -2.15 -4.94 -25.57
C ARG A 412 -3.01 -5.84 -24.68
N ARG A 413 -2.73 -7.15 -24.61
CA ARG A 413 -3.50 -8.05 -23.74
C ARG A 413 -3.33 -7.72 -22.26
N VAL A 414 -2.13 -7.33 -21.82
CA VAL A 414 -1.86 -6.94 -20.44
C VAL A 414 -2.52 -5.60 -20.11
N GLU A 415 -2.44 -4.61 -21.00
CA GLU A 415 -3.10 -3.31 -20.86
C GLU A 415 -4.62 -3.44 -20.74
N LEU A 416 -5.25 -4.24 -21.62
CA LEU A 416 -6.69 -4.51 -21.57
C LEU A 416 -7.07 -5.24 -20.28
N GLY A 417 -6.26 -6.22 -19.85
CA GLY A 417 -6.44 -6.91 -18.58
C GLY A 417 -6.43 -5.96 -17.38
N LEU A 418 -5.46 -5.04 -17.31
CA LEU A 418 -5.34 -4.05 -16.25
C LEU A 418 -6.55 -3.10 -16.19
N VAL A 419 -6.98 -2.60 -17.33
CA VAL A 419 -8.14 -1.70 -17.41
C VAL A 419 -9.43 -2.43 -17.03
N ALA A 420 -9.69 -3.60 -17.63
CA ALA A 420 -10.89 -4.39 -17.37
C ALA A 420 -10.98 -4.83 -15.89
N SER A 421 -9.89 -5.31 -15.31
CA SER A 421 -9.84 -5.73 -13.91
C SER A 421 -10.10 -4.57 -12.95
N SER A 422 -9.54 -3.39 -13.24
CA SER A 422 -9.75 -2.19 -12.44
C SER A 422 -11.20 -1.71 -12.52
N ILE A 423 -11.82 -1.76 -13.70
CA ILE A 423 -13.25 -1.44 -13.90
C ILE A 423 -14.13 -2.43 -13.13
N THR A 424 -13.84 -3.73 -13.21
CA THR A 424 -14.63 -4.76 -12.52
C THR A 424 -14.55 -4.59 -11.01
N ALA A 425 -13.35 -4.39 -10.47
CA ALA A 425 -13.16 -4.10 -9.05
C ALA A 425 -13.91 -2.83 -8.62
N LEU A 426 -13.81 -1.74 -9.41
CA LEU A 426 -14.51 -0.48 -9.17
C LEU A 426 -16.04 -0.68 -9.11
N ILE A 427 -16.61 -1.40 -10.07
CA ILE A 427 -18.06 -1.68 -10.10
C ILE A 427 -18.46 -2.49 -8.86
N THR A 428 -17.71 -3.54 -8.53
CA THR A 428 -17.98 -4.39 -7.35
C THR A 428 -17.97 -3.56 -6.07
N PHE A 429 -16.95 -2.68 -5.89
CA PHE A 429 -16.87 -1.82 -4.71
C PHE A 429 -17.96 -0.75 -4.68
N ALA A 430 -18.33 -0.18 -5.83
CA ALA A 430 -19.42 0.80 -5.90
C ALA A 430 -20.77 0.16 -5.50
N LEU A 431 -21.04 -1.06 -5.94
CA LEU A 431 -22.21 -1.83 -5.53
C LEU A 431 -22.16 -2.17 -4.04
N ALA A 432 -21.02 -2.61 -3.53
CA ALA A 432 -20.82 -2.89 -2.11
C ALA A 432 -21.03 -1.63 -1.24
N LEU A 433 -20.45 -0.50 -1.64
CA LEU A 433 -20.61 0.78 -0.94
C LEU A 433 -22.10 1.21 -0.94
N ARG A 434 -22.76 1.14 -2.10
CA ARG A 434 -24.19 1.47 -2.22
C ARG A 434 -25.06 0.59 -1.32
N SER A 435 -24.77 -0.71 -1.28
CA SER A 435 -25.47 -1.66 -0.39
C SER A 435 -25.29 -1.27 1.07
N ARG A 436 -24.06 -1.04 1.53
CA ARG A 436 -23.78 -0.65 2.91
C ARG A 436 -24.40 0.69 3.33
N LEU A 437 -24.43 1.67 2.42
CA LEU A 437 -25.08 2.96 2.69
C LEU A 437 -26.61 2.91 2.70
N ARG A 438 -27.22 1.87 2.10
CA ARG A 438 -28.69 1.69 2.07
C ARG A 438 -29.21 0.88 3.25
N SER A 439 -28.46 -0.11 3.72
CA SER A 439 -28.91 -1.03 4.76
C SER A 439 -29.15 -0.34 6.12
N GLY A 440 -28.61 0.87 6.34
CA GLY A 440 -28.78 1.61 7.60
C GLY A 440 -28.29 0.89 8.87
N ASP A 441 -28.18 -0.42 8.80
CA ASP A 441 -27.68 -1.29 9.85
C ASP A 441 -26.16 -1.37 9.74
N LEU A 442 -25.48 -0.57 10.52
CA LEU A 442 -24.09 -0.85 10.88
C LEU A 442 -24.13 -2.06 11.83
N PRO A 443 -23.71 -3.27 11.40
CA PRO A 443 -23.78 -4.43 12.27
C PRO A 443 -22.97 -4.14 13.54
N SER A 444 -23.66 -4.15 14.68
CA SER A 444 -23.03 -4.16 15.97
C SER A 444 -22.14 -5.40 16.05
N GLY A 445 -20.83 -5.21 15.99
CA GLY A 445 -19.78 -6.08 16.53
C GLY A 445 -19.73 -7.59 16.22
N GLN A 446 -20.66 -8.18 15.51
CA GLN A 446 -20.65 -9.61 15.26
C GLN A 446 -19.74 -9.96 14.08
N SER A 447 -18.76 -10.83 14.34
CA SER A 447 -17.91 -11.41 13.29
C SER A 447 -18.75 -12.32 12.38
N VAL A 448 -18.31 -12.50 11.11
CA VAL A 448 -18.96 -13.46 10.18
C VAL A 448 -18.96 -14.87 10.79
N MET A 449 -17.98 -15.19 11.63
CA MET A 449 -17.90 -16.46 12.37
C MET A 449 -19.01 -16.58 13.42
N GLU A 450 -19.38 -15.48 14.07
CA GLU A 450 -20.50 -15.42 15.03
C GLU A 450 -21.86 -15.51 14.31
N ALA A 451 -21.98 -14.92 13.13
CA ALA A 451 -23.17 -15.05 12.28
C ALA A 451 -23.35 -16.49 11.74
N ILE A 452 -22.26 -17.19 11.42
CA ILE A 452 -22.28 -18.60 11.01
C ILE A 452 -22.60 -19.51 12.21
N ASN A 453 -22.04 -19.24 13.40
CA ASN A 453 -22.33 -20.01 14.60
C ASN A 453 -23.76 -19.80 15.14
N ASN A 454 -24.38 -18.67 14.82
CA ASN A 454 -25.76 -18.33 15.24
C ASN A 454 -26.81 -18.66 14.18
N MET A 455 -26.44 -19.26 13.02
CA MET A 455 -27.44 -19.82 12.10
C MET A 455 -28.16 -21.00 12.82
N PRO A 456 -29.49 -20.92 12.95
CA PRO A 456 -30.25 -22.07 13.46
C PRO A 456 -30.05 -23.22 12.47
N LEU A 457 -29.47 -24.31 12.96
CA LEU A 457 -29.49 -25.58 12.24
C LEU A 457 -30.96 -26.03 12.23
N GLU A 458 -31.66 -25.80 11.12
CA GLU A 458 -32.96 -26.43 10.91
C GLU A 458 -32.73 -27.94 10.90
N THR A 459 -33.22 -28.58 11.98
CA THR A 459 -33.35 -30.05 12.10
C THR A 459 -34.60 -30.53 11.37
#